data_8248e1849d3f470d9dd401a9e4e90375
#
_entry.id   8248e1849d3f470d9dd401a9e4e90375
#
_cell.length_a   1.000
_cell.length_b   1.000
_cell.length_c   1.000
_cell.angle_alpha   90.00
_cell.angle_beta   90.00
_cell.angle_gamma   90.00
#
_symmetry.space_group_name_H-M   'P 1'
#
loop_
_entity.id
_entity.type
_entity.pdbx_description
1 polymer ?
#
loop_
_entity_poly.entity_id
_entity_poly.type
_entity_poly.pdbx_seq_one_letter_code
_entity_poly.pdbx_strand_id
1 'polypeptide(L)'
;MSDPQIISVPELPTANPTYNHAVRLGDTIYVSGQIGIDPATGKLVSGGQLGEYRQALQNLDAILRASGITLRRVVKTTIYMTDVSQLAELNRIYAEFFPESPPAKTGVEVSRLAIGAKIEIEAIAAA
;
A
#
# COMPACT_ATOMS: atom_id res chain seq x y z
N MET A 1 -2.66 -3.92 -28.55
CA MET A 1 -2.99 -3.09 -27.39
C MET A 1 -3.51 -3.99 -26.28
N SER A 2 -2.97 -3.86 -25.09
CA SER A 2 -3.35 -4.72 -23.98
C SER A 2 -4.57 -4.15 -23.27
N ASP A 3 -5.49 -5.02 -22.86
CA ASP A 3 -6.58 -4.63 -21.99
C ASP A 3 -6.12 -4.65 -20.53
N PRO A 4 -6.71 -3.82 -19.67
CA PRO A 4 -6.42 -3.88 -18.25
C PRO A 4 -6.75 -5.26 -17.67
N GLN A 5 -5.84 -5.77 -16.83
CA GLN A 5 -6.01 -7.04 -16.14
C GLN A 5 -6.23 -6.77 -14.66
N ILE A 6 -7.31 -7.35 -14.13
CA ILE A 6 -7.65 -7.20 -12.72
C ILE A 6 -6.81 -8.16 -11.88
N ILE A 7 -6.22 -7.64 -10.80
CA ILE A 7 -5.47 -8.44 -9.84
C ILE A 7 -6.27 -8.45 -8.54
N SER A 8 -6.63 -9.65 -8.10
CA SER A 8 -7.33 -9.90 -6.84
C SER A 8 -6.48 -10.77 -5.94
N VAL A 9 -6.49 -10.45 -4.66
CA VAL A 9 -5.78 -11.21 -3.63
C VAL A 9 -6.83 -11.71 -2.65
N PRO A 10 -7.23 -12.99 -2.72
CA PRO A 10 -8.32 -13.51 -1.90
C PRO A 10 -8.10 -13.35 -0.40
N GLU A 11 -6.83 -13.36 0.04
CA GLU A 11 -6.48 -13.22 1.44
C GLU A 11 -6.72 -11.82 2.00
N LEU A 12 -6.80 -10.81 1.12
CA LEU A 12 -7.02 -9.44 1.54
C LEU A 12 -8.49 -9.08 1.37
N PRO A 13 -9.12 -8.48 2.39
CA PRO A 13 -10.50 -8.05 2.23
C PRO A 13 -10.61 -6.93 1.21
N THR A 14 -11.60 -7.04 0.31
CA THR A 14 -12.07 -5.91 -0.47
C THR A 14 -13.41 -5.53 0.14
N ALA A 15 -13.43 -4.42 0.83
CA ALA A 15 -14.62 -4.02 1.56
C ALA A 15 -15.74 -3.53 0.64
N ASN A 16 -15.48 -3.41 -0.68
CA ASN A 16 -16.45 -2.70 -1.51
C ASN A 16 -16.18 -3.00 -3.00
N PRO A 17 -17.24 -3.19 -3.80
CA PRO A 17 -17.10 -3.58 -5.21
C PRO A 17 -16.68 -2.44 -6.14
N THR A 18 -16.34 -1.25 -5.62
CA THR A 18 -16.03 -0.09 -6.46
C THR A 18 -14.59 -0.05 -6.92
N TYR A 19 -13.72 -0.94 -6.45
CA TYR A 19 -12.31 -0.97 -6.86
C TYR A 19 -11.73 -2.38 -6.72
N ASN A 20 -10.57 -2.58 -7.33
CA ASN A 20 -9.79 -3.82 -7.24
C ASN A 20 -8.52 -3.56 -6.45
N HIS A 21 -7.86 -4.61 -5.96
CA HIS A 21 -6.58 -4.48 -5.26
C HIS A 21 -5.52 -3.86 -6.15
N ALA A 22 -5.48 -4.27 -7.41
CA ALA A 22 -4.56 -3.70 -8.39
C ALA A 22 -5.09 -3.94 -9.79
N VAL A 23 -4.56 -3.16 -10.73
CA VAL A 23 -4.85 -3.31 -12.16
C VAL A 23 -3.53 -3.25 -12.91
N ARG A 24 -3.30 -4.22 -13.79
CA ARG A 24 -2.15 -4.22 -14.68
C ARG A 24 -2.56 -3.76 -16.05
N LEU A 25 -1.79 -2.84 -16.63
CA LEU A 25 -1.92 -2.43 -18.02
C LEU A 25 -0.52 -2.45 -18.64
N GLY A 26 -0.29 -3.37 -19.61
CA GLY A 26 1.03 -3.53 -20.20
C GLY A 26 2.05 -3.94 -19.15
N ASP A 27 3.10 -3.14 -19.01
CA ASP A 27 4.17 -3.39 -18.04
C ASP A 27 4.03 -2.57 -16.76
N THR A 28 2.86 -1.98 -16.52
CA THR A 28 2.61 -1.17 -15.34
C THR A 28 1.51 -1.78 -14.48
N ILE A 29 1.75 -1.83 -13.18
CA ILE A 29 0.77 -2.28 -12.18
C ILE A 29 0.42 -1.10 -11.29
N TYR A 30 -0.87 -0.80 -11.20
CA TYR A 30 -1.40 0.26 -10.35
C TYR A 30 -2.05 -0.40 -9.15
N VAL A 31 -1.57 -0.08 -7.95
CA VAL A 31 -2.07 -0.68 -6.71
C VAL A 31 -2.92 0.32 -5.96
N SER A 32 -4.13 -0.09 -5.64
CA SER A 32 -5.05 0.71 -4.84
C SER A 32 -4.48 1.00 -3.46
N GLY A 33 -4.93 2.10 -2.86
CA GLY A 33 -4.50 2.48 -1.51
C GLY A 33 -4.71 1.37 -0.51
N GLN A 34 -3.67 1.10 0.28
CA GLN A 34 -3.69 0.10 1.34
C GLN A 34 -3.61 0.78 2.69
N ILE A 35 -4.48 0.38 3.60
CA ILE A 35 -4.48 0.79 5.00
C ILE A 35 -4.11 -0.40 5.87
N GLY A 36 -3.91 -0.17 7.15
CA GLY A 36 -3.40 -1.20 8.06
C GLY A 36 -4.43 -2.22 8.51
N ILE A 37 -5.16 -2.82 7.58
CA ILE A 37 -6.13 -3.87 7.90
C ILE A 37 -5.42 -5.20 8.03
N ASP A 38 -5.67 -5.90 9.15
CA ASP A 38 -5.22 -7.27 9.34
C ASP A 38 -6.07 -8.19 8.46
N PRO A 39 -5.47 -8.93 7.52
CA PRO A 39 -6.24 -9.84 6.66
C PRO A 39 -7.00 -10.92 7.42
N ALA A 40 -6.52 -11.32 8.59
CA ALA A 40 -7.17 -12.36 9.40
C ALA A 40 -8.45 -11.89 10.07
N THR A 41 -8.54 -10.60 10.41
CA THR A 41 -9.68 -10.07 11.15
C THR A 41 -10.56 -9.11 10.35
N GLY A 42 -10.02 -8.53 9.27
CA GLY A 42 -10.70 -7.49 8.49
C GLY A 42 -10.75 -6.14 9.21
N LYS A 43 -9.98 -5.97 10.28
CA LYS A 43 -9.98 -4.74 11.10
C LYS A 43 -8.61 -4.09 11.10
N LEU A 44 -8.58 -2.78 11.36
CA LEU A 44 -7.32 -2.07 11.55
C LEU A 44 -6.53 -2.69 12.70
N VAL A 45 -5.21 -2.85 12.50
CA VAL A 45 -4.33 -3.36 13.54
C VAL A 45 -4.14 -2.31 14.64
N SER A 46 -3.72 -2.78 15.82
CA SER A 46 -3.32 -1.89 16.91
C SER A 46 -1.94 -1.29 16.63
N GLY A 47 -1.53 -0.35 17.47
CA GLY A 47 -0.20 0.27 17.38
C GLY A 47 -0.18 1.66 16.77
N GLY A 48 -1.36 2.26 16.54
CA GLY A 48 -1.46 3.61 16.01
C GLY A 48 -0.96 3.70 14.57
N GLN A 49 -0.57 4.90 14.17
CA GLN A 49 -0.13 5.15 12.79
C GLN A 49 1.06 4.29 12.38
N LEU A 50 2.02 4.08 13.28
CA LEU A 50 3.21 3.28 12.96
C LEU A 50 2.85 1.81 12.75
N GLY A 51 2.01 1.24 13.62
CA GLY A 51 1.56 -0.15 13.47
C GLY A 51 0.72 -0.34 12.22
N GLU A 52 -0.16 0.60 11.92
CA GLU A 52 -0.97 0.56 10.70
C GLU A 52 -0.10 0.66 9.45
N TYR A 53 0.96 1.48 9.49
CA TYR A 53 1.85 1.62 8.34
C TYR A 53 2.56 0.32 8.02
N ARG A 54 3.07 -0.37 9.04
CA ARG A 54 3.74 -1.65 8.83
C ARG A 54 2.79 -2.67 8.20
N GLN A 55 1.55 -2.72 8.67
CA GLN A 55 0.57 -3.64 8.09
C GLN A 55 0.18 -3.24 6.67
N ALA A 56 0.02 -1.95 6.40
CA ALA A 56 -0.28 -1.46 5.06
C ALA A 56 0.81 -1.85 4.06
N LEU A 57 2.08 -1.73 4.47
CA LEU A 57 3.21 -2.14 3.63
C LEU A 57 3.24 -3.66 3.41
N GLN A 58 2.89 -4.45 4.43
CA GLN A 58 2.76 -5.90 4.27
C GLN A 58 1.64 -6.26 3.29
N ASN A 59 0.52 -5.55 3.34
CA ASN A 59 -0.58 -5.75 2.40
C ASN A 59 -0.18 -5.38 0.98
N LEU A 60 0.55 -4.27 0.82
CA LEU A 60 1.11 -3.89 -0.47
C LEU A 60 2.02 -4.99 -1.02
N ASP A 61 2.91 -5.52 -0.19
CA ASP A 61 3.80 -6.60 -0.57
C ASP A 61 3.02 -7.83 -1.03
N ALA A 62 1.97 -8.20 -0.31
CA ALA A 62 1.13 -9.35 -0.68
C ALA A 62 0.47 -9.16 -2.05
N ILE A 63 -0.02 -7.97 -2.35
CA ILE A 63 -0.63 -7.66 -3.65
C ILE A 63 0.40 -7.78 -4.77
N LEU A 64 1.59 -7.25 -4.57
CA LEU A 64 2.65 -7.31 -5.58
C LEU A 64 3.11 -8.74 -5.83
N ARG A 65 3.25 -9.54 -4.76
CA ARG A 65 3.62 -10.96 -4.90
C ARG A 65 2.54 -11.74 -5.64
N ALA A 66 1.28 -11.47 -5.39
CA ALA A 66 0.18 -12.07 -6.15
C ALA A 66 0.22 -11.63 -7.61
N SER A 67 0.84 -10.50 -7.91
CA SER A 67 1.03 -10.00 -9.27
C SER A 67 2.30 -10.56 -9.94
N GLY A 68 3.06 -11.41 -9.23
CA GLY A 68 4.28 -12.03 -9.74
C GLY A 68 5.53 -11.18 -9.61
N ILE A 69 5.50 -10.10 -8.83
CA ILE A 69 6.65 -9.22 -8.61
C ILE A 69 6.88 -8.99 -7.11
N THR A 70 7.88 -8.21 -6.77
CA THR A 70 8.17 -7.85 -5.40
C THR A 70 8.21 -6.33 -5.24
N LEU A 71 8.36 -5.87 -4.01
CA LEU A 71 8.50 -4.44 -3.70
C LEU A 71 9.65 -3.78 -4.47
N ARG A 72 10.64 -4.53 -4.90
CA ARG A 72 11.77 -4.00 -5.68
C ARG A 72 11.35 -3.44 -7.04
N ARG A 73 10.16 -3.79 -7.51
CA ARG A 73 9.62 -3.31 -8.78
C ARG A 73 8.75 -2.08 -8.64
N VAL A 74 8.56 -1.58 -7.43
CA VAL A 74 7.79 -0.35 -7.17
C VAL A 74 8.61 0.85 -7.67
N VAL A 75 7.98 1.70 -8.45
CA VAL A 75 8.63 2.91 -9.00
C VAL A 75 8.12 4.19 -8.37
N LYS A 76 6.91 4.16 -7.79
CA LYS A 76 6.31 5.34 -7.18
C LYS A 76 5.42 4.92 -6.02
N THR A 77 5.53 5.63 -4.90
CA THR A 77 4.57 5.52 -3.79
C THR A 77 4.02 6.88 -3.43
N THR A 78 2.78 6.90 -2.96
CA THR A 78 2.17 8.06 -2.32
C THR A 78 1.63 7.63 -0.97
N ILE A 79 2.03 8.35 0.07
CA ILE A 79 1.64 8.06 1.44
C ILE A 79 0.77 9.20 1.98
N TYR A 80 -0.41 8.85 2.47
CA TYR A 80 -1.34 9.76 3.10
C TYR A 80 -1.33 9.47 4.59
N MET A 81 -0.90 10.42 5.42
CA MET A 81 -0.76 10.23 6.85
C MET A 81 -1.58 11.27 7.61
N THR A 82 -2.05 10.92 8.79
CA THR A 82 -2.83 11.86 9.61
C THR A 82 -1.97 12.61 10.63
N ASP A 83 -0.72 12.20 10.80
CA ASP A 83 0.21 12.86 11.74
C ASP A 83 1.63 12.89 11.15
N VAL A 84 2.00 14.03 10.58
CA VAL A 84 3.33 14.22 9.96
C VAL A 84 4.44 14.33 11.00
N SER A 85 4.11 14.52 12.28
CA SER A 85 5.13 14.61 13.33
C SER A 85 5.90 13.30 13.52
N GLN A 86 5.35 12.17 13.04
CA GLN A 86 6.00 10.86 13.11
C GLN A 86 6.81 10.52 11.83
N LEU A 87 7.10 11.51 11.00
CA LEU A 87 7.74 11.26 9.71
C LEU A 87 9.06 10.49 9.83
N ALA A 88 9.88 10.81 10.84
CA ALA A 88 11.18 10.12 11.02
C ALA A 88 10.98 8.62 11.28
N GLU A 89 10.02 8.27 12.14
CA GLU A 89 9.71 6.88 12.45
C GLU A 89 9.09 6.16 11.25
N LEU A 90 8.19 6.84 10.53
CA LEU A 90 7.59 6.29 9.31
C LEU A 90 8.66 5.99 8.26
N ASN A 91 9.62 6.88 8.09
CA ASN A 91 10.72 6.68 7.14
C ASN A 91 11.60 5.49 7.53
N ARG A 92 11.80 5.24 8.82
CA ARG A 92 12.54 4.05 9.26
C ARG A 92 11.82 2.77 8.89
N ILE A 93 10.49 2.74 9.09
CA ILE A 93 9.69 1.57 8.69
C ILE A 93 9.74 1.39 7.16
N TYR A 94 9.58 2.48 6.43
CA TYR A 94 9.63 2.44 4.96
C TYR A 94 10.96 1.85 4.46
N ALA A 95 12.07 2.24 5.08
CA ALA A 95 13.39 1.76 4.69
C ALA A 95 13.57 0.24 4.90
N GLU A 96 12.83 -0.36 5.84
CA GLU A 96 12.86 -1.81 6.02
C GLU A 96 12.25 -2.54 4.82
N PHE A 97 11.25 -1.95 4.18
CA PHE A 97 10.57 -2.54 3.02
C PHE A 97 11.24 -2.16 1.70
N PHE A 98 11.90 -1.02 1.65
CA PHE A 98 12.59 -0.52 0.46
C PHE A 98 14.07 -0.23 0.78
N PRO A 99 14.86 -1.27 1.09
CA PRO A 99 16.25 -1.07 1.53
C PRO A 99 17.21 -0.67 0.43
N GLU A 100 16.87 -0.96 -0.83
CA GLU A 100 17.75 -0.68 -1.99
C GLU A 100 16.96 0.06 -3.05
N SER A 101 17.56 1.11 -3.62
CA SER A 101 16.97 1.88 -4.70
C SER A 101 15.50 2.21 -4.44
N PRO A 102 15.20 2.98 -3.38
CA PRO A 102 13.81 3.26 -3.04
C PRO A 102 13.08 3.99 -4.18
N PRO A 103 11.78 3.79 -4.29
CA PRO A 103 10.99 4.43 -5.34
C PRO A 103 10.87 5.94 -5.15
N ALA A 104 10.42 6.64 -6.19
CA ALA A 104 9.97 8.02 -6.04
C ALA A 104 8.82 8.04 -5.04
N LYS A 105 8.77 9.05 -4.17
CA LYS A 105 7.85 9.06 -3.04
C LYS A 105 7.29 10.46 -2.80
N THR A 106 6.00 10.53 -2.51
CA THR A 106 5.34 11.73 -2.01
C THR A 106 4.60 11.36 -0.73
N GLY A 107 4.78 12.15 0.33
CA GLY A 107 4.04 11.98 1.57
C GLY A 107 3.31 13.27 1.90
N VAL A 108 2.05 13.17 2.29
CA VAL A 108 1.22 14.33 2.65
C VAL A 108 0.42 14.02 3.90
N GLU A 109 0.19 15.05 4.72
CA GLU A 109 -0.74 14.95 5.82
C GLU A 109 -2.14 15.24 5.33
N VAL A 110 -3.09 14.42 5.75
CA VAL A 110 -4.52 14.57 5.43
C VAL A 110 -5.32 14.64 6.73
N SER A 111 -6.51 15.21 6.67
CA SER A 111 -7.35 15.35 7.85
C SER A 111 -7.93 14.01 8.32
N ARG A 112 -8.28 13.11 7.41
CA ARG A 112 -8.91 11.83 7.70
C ARG A 112 -8.76 10.86 6.55
N LEU A 113 -8.86 9.58 6.89
CA LEU A 113 -8.90 8.48 5.93
C LEU A 113 -10.11 7.59 6.22
N ALA A 114 -10.42 6.69 5.27
CA ALA A 114 -11.56 5.78 5.42
C ALA A 114 -11.44 4.93 6.68
N ILE A 115 -12.58 4.64 7.31
CA ILE A 115 -12.76 3.78 8.49
C ILE A 115 -11.86 4.13 9.69
N GLY A 116 -11.43 5.38 9.78
CA GLY A 116 -10.57 5.80 10.89
C GLY A 116 -9.11 5.41 10.73
N ALA A 117 -8.68 4.97 9.55
CA ALA A 117 -7.28 4.67 9.29
C ALA A 117 -6.43 5.92 9.50
N LYS A 118 -5.22 5.72 10.02
CA LYS A 118 -4.28 6.81 10.30
C LYS A 118 -3.28 7.01 9.19
N ILE A 119 -3.14 6.04 8.29
CA ILE A 119 -2.17 6.09 7.20
C ILE A 119 -2.64 5.19 6.06
N GLU A 120 -2.29 5.60 4.85
CA GLU A 120 -2.59 4.85 3.63
C GLU A 120 -1.44 4.98 2.66
N ILE A 121 -1.13 3.92 1.90
CA ILE A 121 -0.12 3.94 0.86
C ILE A 121 -0.69 3.38 -0.44
N GLU A 122 -0.39 4.05 -1.54
CA GLU A 122 -0.65 3.54 -2.89
C GLU A 122 0.66 3.45 -3.65
N ALA A 123 0.69 2.64 -4.71
CA ALA A 123 1.93 2.42 -5.44
C ALA A 123 1.70 2.18 -6.93
N ILE A 124 2.74 2.48 -7.69
CA ILE A 124 2.85 2.11 -9.11
C ILE A 124 4.10 1.26 -9.24
N ALA A 125 3.99 0.13 -9.91
CA ALA A 125 5.10 -0.82 -10.05
C ALA A 125 5.29 -1.23 -11.50
N ALA A 126 6.52 -1.66 -11.82
CA ALA A 126 6.85 -2.22 -13.13
C ALA A 126 6.68 -3.74 -13.08
N ALA A 127 5.92 -4.27 -13.99
CA ALA A 127 5.70 -5.70 -14.09
C ALA A 127 6.95 -6.43 -14.60
#